data_0a406e21d60148c740ee43f0bb1a115e
#
_entry.id   0a406e21d60148c740ee43f0bb1a115e
#
_cell.length_a   1.000
_cell.length_b   1.000
_cell.length_c   1.000
_cell.angle_alpha   90.00
_cell.angle_beta   90.00
_cell.angle_gamma   90.00
#
_symmetry.space_group_name_H-M   'P 1'
#
loop_
_entity.id
_entity.type
_entity.pdbx_description
1 polymer ?
#
loop_
_entity_poly.entity_id
_entity_poly.type
_entity_poly.pdbx_seq_one_letter_code
_entity_poly.pdbx_strand_id
1 'polypeptide(L)'
;MLLKELTIEQKNCISSEIQFNIKAEAEANEFYFKLLNNVADEDKETIKGIIADELNHAIILGKLQEKYSGILPSEFTPLLFVKKKGE
;
A
#
# COMPACT_ATOMS: atom_id res chain seq x y z
N MET A 1 -9.32 14.55 -17.99
CA MET A 1 -7.95 14.78 -18.48
C MET A 1 -7.26 13.43 -18.70
N LEU A 2 -6.59 13.29 -19.82
CA LEU A 2 -5.88 12.05 -20.12
C LEU A 2 -4.49 12.06 -19.49
N LEU A 3 -3.98 10.88 -19.12
CA LEU A 3 -2.65 10.74 -18.53
C LEU A 3 -1.56 11.40 -19.39
N LYS A 4 -1.64 11.23 -20.71
CA LYS A 4 -0.67 11.80 -21.64
C LYS A 4 -0.70 13.33 -21.71
N GLU A 5 -1.75 13.96 -21.16
CA GLU A 5 -1.88 15.41 -21.14
C GLU A 5 -1.24 16.05 -19.93
N LEU A 6 -0.85 15.23 -18.94
CA LEU A 6 -0.21 15.72 -17.72
C LEU A 6 1.24 16.07 -18.00
N THR A 7 1.69 17.17 -17.41
CA THR A 7 3.10 17.54 -17.46
C THR A 7 3.92 16.62 -16.55
N ILE A 8 5.23 16.61 -16.72
CA ILE A 8 6.13 15.86 -15.85
C ILE A 8 5.98 16.34 -14.41
N GLU A 9 5.85 17.64 -14.18
CA GLU A 9 5.67 18.20 -12.85
C GLU A 9 4.37 17.72 -12.20
N GLN A 10 3.27 17.69 -12.97
CA GLN A 10 1.99 17.20 -12.49
C GLN A 10 2.07 15.72 -12.13
N LYS A 11 2.71 14.92 -12.97
CA LYS A 11 2.90 13.48 -12.70
C LYS A 11 3.74 13.27 -11.44
N ASN A 12 4.79 14.05 -11.26
CA ASN A 12 5.64 13.94 -10.08
C ASN A 12 4.89 14.31 -8.81
N CYS A 13 4.04 15.32 -8.88
CA CYS A 13 3.22 15.72 -7.73
C CYS A 13 2.25 14.61 -7.34
N ILE A 14 1.55 14.05 -8.30
CA ILE A 14 0.62 12.93 -8.07
C ILE A 14 1.38 11.72 -7.52
N SER A 15 2.53 11.41 -8.11
CA SER A 15 3.38 10.32 -7.67
C SER A 15 3.79 10.47 -6.20
N SER A 16 4.17 11.67 -5.80
CA SER A 16 4.55 11.95 -4.40
C SER A 16 3.38 11.76 -3.43
N GLU A 17 2.19 12.19 -3.84
CA GLU A 17 0.99 12.01 -3.02
C GLU A 17 0.64 10.53 -2.85
N ILE A 18 0.75 9.76 -3.93
CA ILE A 18 0.51 8.32 -3.89
C ILE A 18 1.53 7.64 -2.99
N GLN A 19 2.80 8.01 -3.12
CA GLN A 19 3.89 7.47 -2.30
C GLN A 19 3.63 7.71 -0.82
N PHE A 20 3.18 8.91 -0.47
CA PHE A 20 2.83 9.25 0.91
C PHE A 20 1.73 8.34 1.44
N ASN A 21 0.70 8.10 0.63
CA ASN A 21 -0.42 7.24 1.02
C ASN A 21 -0.02 5.78 1.17
N ILE A 22 0.85 5.28 0.28
CA ILE A 22 1.37 3.91 0.39
C ILE A 22 2.13 3.73 1.71
N LYS A 23 2.95 4.71 2.07
CA LYS A 23 3.70 4.68 3.32
C LYS A 23 2.75 4.68 4.52
N ALA A 24 1.70 5.51 4.47
CA ALA A 24 0.70 5.58 5.53
C ALA A 24 -0.03 4.24 5.70
N GLU A 25 -0.37 3.56 4.61
CA GLU A 25 -1.00 2.24 4.65
C GLU A 25 -0.06 1.20 5.28
N ALA A 26 1.23 1.25 4.94
CA ALA A 26 2.21 0.34 5.51
C ALA A 26 2.38 0.55 7.02
N GLU A 27 2.42 1.79 7.45
CA GLU A 27 2.52 2.14 8.88
C GLU A 27 1.27 1.71 9.64
N ALA A 28 0.09 1.88 9.04
CA ALA A 28 -1.16 1.43 9.62
C ALA A 28 -1.15 -0.08 9.85
N ASN A 29 -0.63 -0.85 8.90
CA ASN A 29 -0.54 -2.30 9.04
C ASN A 29 0.40 -2.72 10.18
N GLU A 30 1.51 -2.01 10.38
CA GLU A 30 2.37 -2.27 11.54
C GLU A 30 1.59 -2.16 12.83
N PHE A 31 0.77 -1.12 12.96
CA PHE A 31 -0.09 -0.92 14.12
C PHE A 31 -1.06 -2.09 14.29
N TYR A 32 -1.73 -2.49 13.22
CA TYR A 32 -2.71 -3.56 13.28
C TYR A 32 -2.09 -4.93 13.58
N PHE A 33 -0.88 -5.19 13.10
CA PHE A 33 -0.17 -6.41 13.46
C PHE A 33 0.13 -6.47 14.97
N LYS A 34 0.52 -5.35 15.55
CA LYS A 34 0.73 -5.27 17.00
C LYS A 34 -0.57 -5.46 17.74
N LEU A 35 -1.63 -4.82 17.27
CA LEU A 35 -2.96 -4.94 17.88
C LEU A 35 -3.45 -6.38 17.85
N LEU A 36 -3.18 -7.10 16.76
CA LEU A 36 -3.59 -8.50 16.59
C LEU A 36 -3.08 -9.39 17.73
N ASN A 37 -1.89 -9.09 18.24
CA ASN A 37 -1.30 -9.85 19.33
C ASN A 37 -1.90 -9.54 20.70
N ASN A 38 -2.68 -8.47 20.80
CA ASN A 38 -3.19 -7.98 22.09
C ASN A 38 -4.70 -8.03 22.22
N VAL A 39 -5.42 -8.32 21.15
CA VAL A 39 -6.89 -8.41 21.21
C VAL A 39 -7.32 -9.82 21.63
N ALA A 40 -8.56 -9.93 22.10
CA ALA A 40 -9.17 -11.22 22.38
C ALA A 40 -9.26 -12.07 21.11
N ASP A 41 -9.22 -13.39 21.27
CA ASP A 41 -9.28 -14.31 20.13
C ASP A 41 -10.49 -14.07 19.23
N GLU A 42 -11.63 -13.73 19.83
CA GLU A 42 -12.86 -13.48 19.10
C GLU A 42 -12.80 -12.24 18.21
N ASP A 43 -11.84 -11.33 18.45
CA ASP A 43 -11.67 -10.11 17.67
C ASP A 43 -10.58 -10.21 16.59
N LYS A 44 -9.80 -11.29 16.63
CA LYS A 44 -8.66 -11.44 15.71
C LYS A 44 -9.06 -11.46 14.24
N GLU A 45 -10.18 -12.11 13.92
CA GLU A 45 -10.64 -12.17 12.53
C GLU A 45 -11.00 -10.78 11.99
N THR A 46 -11.58 -9.94 12.83
CA THR A 46 -11.90 -8.55 12.47
C THR A 46 -10.62 -7.78 12.14
N ILE A 47 -9.60 -7.91 12.98
CA ILE A 47 -8.31 -7.23 12.76
C ILE A 47 -7.62 -7.76 11.50
N LYS A 48 -7.65 -9.07 11.28
CA LYS A 48 -7.10 -9.68 10.06
C LYS A 48 -7.77 -9.13 8.81
N GLY A 49 -9.08 -8.89 8.88
CA GLY A 49 -9.83 -8.28 7.78
C GLY A 49 -9.34 -6.87 7.46
N ILE A 50 -9.08 -6.07 8.49
CA ILE A 50 -8.53 -4.72 8.32
C ILE A 50 -7.14 -4.79 7.67
N ILE A 51 -6.29 -5.69 8.15
CA ILE A 51 -4.95 -5.88 7.59
C ILE A 51 -5.02 -6.24 6.11
N ALA A 52 -5.91 -7.15 5.75
CA ALA A 52 -6.09 -7.56 4.36
C ALA A 52 -6.54 -6.39 3.48
N ASP A 53 -7.45 -5.55 3.98
CA ASP A 53 -7.92 -4.37 3.26
C ASP A 53 -6.78 -3.37 3.04
N GLU A 54 -5.97 -3.12 4.08
CA GLU A 54 -4.83 -2.21 3.97
C GLU A 54 -3.79 -2.70 2.96
N LEU A 55 -3.51 -4.00 2.95
CA LEU A 55 -2.60 -4.60 1.97
C LEU A 55 -3.15 -4.45 0.55
N ASN A 56 -4.44 -4.66 0.37
CA ASN A 56 -5.09 -4.50 -0.92
C ASN A 56 -5.01 -3.06 -1.41
N HIS A 57 -5.24 -2.09 -0.53
CA HIS A 57 -5.09 -0.67 -0.85
C HIS A 57 -3.67 -0.35 -1.31
N ALA A 58 -2.67 -0.87 -0.59
CA ALA A 58 -1.27 -0.64 -0.94
C ALA A 58 -0.93 -1.22 -2.33
N ILE A 59 -1.48 -2.39 -2.65
CA ILE A 59 -1.27 -3.01 -3.96
C ILE A 59 -1.88 -2.15 -5.08
N ILE A 60 -3.10 -1.69 -4.87
CA ILE A 60 -3.81 -0.85 -5.85
C ILE A 60 -3.04 0.46 -6.05
N LEU A 61 -2.63 1.10 -4.96
CA LEU A 61 -1.86 2.35 -5.00
C LEU A 61 -0.51 2.14 -5.66
N GLY A 62 0.14 0.99 -5.43
CA GLY A 62 1.41 0.66 -6.07
C GLY A 62 1.29 0.57 -7.59
N LYS A 63 0.22 -0.03 -8.08
CA LYS A 63 -0.06 -0.11 -9.51
C LYS A 63 -0.31 1.27 -10.10
N LEU A 64 -1.02 2.12 -9.36
CA LEU A 64 -1.26 3.49 -9.78
C LEU A 64 0.04 4.29 -9.82
N GLN A 65 0.88 4.11 -8.80
CA GLN A 65 2.18 4.76 -8.70
C GLN A 65 3.06 4.44 -9.92
N GLU A 66 3.03 3.20 -10.36
CA GLU A 66 3.79 2.75 -11.52
C GLU A 66 3.41 3.53 -12.78
N LYS A 67 2.12 3.87 -12.95
CA LYS A 67 1.65 4.65 -14.09
C LYS A 67 2.24 6.06 -14.11
N TYR A 68 2.47 6.65 -12.95
CA TYR A 68 2.92 8.03 -12.84
C TYR A 68 4.42 8.18 -12.71
N SER A 69 5.12 7.21 -12.15
CA SER A 69 6.56 7.26 -11.96
C SER A 69 7.34 6.24 -12.77
N GLY A 70 6.67 5.16 -13.18
CA GLY A 70 7.33 4.04 -13.86
C GLY A 70 8.13 3.15 -12.93
N ILE A 71 8.13 3.43 -11.62
CA ILE A 71 8.93 2.70 -10.63
C ILE A 71 8.04 2.28 -9.48
N LEU A 72 8.16 1.03 -9.02
CA LEU A 72 7.44 0.57 -7.84
C LEU A 72 8.04 1.21 -6.59
N PRO A 73 7.20 1.70 -5.66
CA PRO A 73 7.68 2.27 -4.40
C PRO A 73 8.43 1.23 -3.56
N SER A 74 9.43 1.68 -2.82
CA SER A 74 10.20 0.78 -1.94
C SER A 74 9.32 0.16 -0.85
N GLU A 75 8.33 0.89 -0.36
CA GLU A 75 7.38 0.40 0.63
C GLU A 75 6.49 -0.72 0.10
N PHE A 76 6.34 -0.82 -1.21
CA PHE A 76 5.55 -1.86 -1.86
C PHE A 76 6.34 -3.16 -2.02
N THR A 77 7.66 -3.08 -2.10
CA THR A 77 8.53 -4.22 -2.33
C THR A 77 8.37 -5.34 -1.31
N PRO A 78 8.26 -5.06 0.01
CA PRO A 78 8.04 -6.13 1.00
C PRO A 78 6.78 -6.94 0.74
N LEU A 79 5.71 -6.30 0.25
CA LEU A 79 4.46 -6.99 -0.05
C LEU A 79 4.64 -7.96 -1.22
N LEU A 80 5.38 -7.55 -2.24
CA LEU A 80 5.71 -8.41 -3.37
C LEU A 80 6.54 -9.61 -2.94
N PHE A 81 7.47 -9.38 -2.03
CA PHE A 81 8.32 -10.44 -1.48
C PHE A 81 7.51 -11.50 -0.76
N VAL A 82 6.60 -11.07 0.12
CA VAL A 82 5.73 -11.98 0.87
C VAL A 82 4.87 -12.81 -0.09
N LYS A 83 4.28 -12.15 -1.08
CA LYS A 83 3.44 -12.82 -2.09
C LYS A 83 4.24 -13.85 -2.88
N LYS A 84 5.48 -13.50 -3.23
CA LYS A 84 6.35 -14.39 -3.98
C LYS A 84 6.72 -15.64 -3.17
N LYS A 85 6.93 -15.47 -1.88
CA LYS A 85 7.22 -16.58 -0.97
C LYS A 85 6.03 -17.52 -0.78
N GLY A 86 4.83 -17.01 -0.92
CA GLY A 86 3.62 -17.78 -0.77
C GLY A 86 3.28 -18.67 -1.95
N GLU A 87 4.03 -18.56 -3.02
CA GLU A 87 3.83 -19.38 -4.21
C GLU A 87 4.38 -20.84 -4.02
#